data_02d406e3d329ec3304d15539be844dc7
#
_entry.id   02d406e3d329ec3304d15539be844dc7
#
_cell.length_a   1.000
_cell.length_b   1.000
_cell.length_c   1.000
_cell.angle_alpha   90.00
_cell.angle_beta   90.00
_cell.angle_gamma   90.00
#
_symmetry.space_group_name_H-M   'P 1'
#
loop_
_entity.id
_entity.type
_entity.pdbx_description
1 polymer ?
#
loop_
_entity_poly.entity_id
_entity_poly.type
_entity_poly.pdbx_seq_one_letter_code
_entity_poly.pdbx_strand_id
1 'polypeptide(L)'
;MPKVLSIILGGGKGTRLYPLTQSRSKPAVPFGGKHRIVDIPISNCINSGFRQIYVLTQFNSASLHLHIARAYRFDSFSNGFVEILAAEQTFEHSGWYEGTADAVRKNFTHFKTQDPKYYKISARKHERFKWDRDEQFYA
;
A
#
# COMPACT_ATOMS: atom_id res chain seq x y z
N MET A 1 5.45 -15.46 15.57
CA MET A 1 5.31 -14.00 15.46
C MET A 1 3.84 -13.64 15.24
N PRO A 2 3.33 -12.55 15.78
CA PRO A 2 1.95 -12.13 15.50
C PRO A 2 1.78 -11.84 14.01
N LYS A 3 0.61 -12.18 13.46
CA LYS A 3 0.28 -11.91 12.06
C LYS A 3 0.03 -10.42 11.87
N VAL A 4 0.92 -9.74 11.16
CA VAL A 4 0.86 -8.31 10.89
C VAL A 4 0.59 -8.08 9.41
N LEU A 5 -0.46 -7.33 9.09
CA LEU A 5 -0.74 -6.85 7.74
C LEU A 5 -0.21 -5.45 7.57
N SER A 6 0.67 -5.25 6.58
CA SER A 6 1.23 -3.94 6.27
C SER A 6 0.46 -3.27 5.13
N ILE A 7 0.11 -2.02 5.32
CA ILE A 7 -0.64 -1.20 4.34
C ILE A 7 0.22 0.01 3.99
N ILE A 8 0.62 0.10 2.73
CA ILE A 8 1.44 1.20 2.21
C ILE A 8 0.55 2.12 1.38
N LEU A 9 0.50 3.40 1.74
CA LEU A 9 -0.35 4.38 1.07
C LEU A 9 0.41 5.12 -0.03
N GLY A 10 0.02 4.87 -1.28
CA GLY A 10 0.63 5.45 -2.48
C GLY A 10 -0.32 6.30 -3.34
N GLY A 11 -1.37 6.85 -2.76
CA GLY A 11 -2.50 7.43 -3.48
C GLY A 11 -2.40 8.89 -3.96
N GLY A 12 -1.34 9.62 -3.67
CA GLY A 12 -1.24 11.05 -4.04
C GLY A 12 -0.88 11.29 -5.50
N LYS A 13 -1.36 12.41 -6.09
CA LYS A 13 -1.03 12.85 -7.47
C LYS A 13 0.46 13.06 -7.72
N GLY A 14 1.25 13.31 -6.67
CA GLY A 14 2.71 13.44 -6.78
C GLY A 14 3.20 14.70 -7.50
N THR A 15 2.41 15.76 -7.53
CA THR A 15 2.69 17.00 -8.27
C THR A 15 4.05 17.62 -7.96
N ARG A 16 4.58 17.42 -6.74
CA ARG A 16 5.91 17.90 -6.34
C ARG A 16 7.07 17.22 -7.05
N LEU A 17 6.83 16.09 -7.69
CA LEU A 17 7.83 15.33 -8.46
C LEU A 17 7.62 15.45 -9.97
N TYR A 18 6.79 16.40 -10.42
CA TYR A 18 6.65 16.68 -11.84
C TYR A 18 8.03 17.09 -12.44
N PRO A 19 8.41 16.62 -13.64
CA PRO A 19 7.63 15.85 -14.61
C PRO A 19 7.68 14.32 -14.42
N LEU A 20 8.37 13.79 -13.41
CA LEU A 20 8.53 12.35 -13.19
C LEU A 20 7.22 11.63 -12.93
N THR A 21 6.21 12.35 -12.44
CA THR A 21 4.86 11.83 -12.16
C THR A 21 3.83 12.11 -13.24
N GLN A 22 4.27 12.60 -14.41
CA GLN A 22 3.36 12.90 -15.53
C GLN A 22 2.62 11.64 -16.02
N SER A 23 3.31 10.52 -16.17
CA SER A 23 2.77 9.26 -16.71
C SER A 23 2.74 8.11 -15.71
N ARG A 24 3.13 8.34 -14.47
CA ARG A 24 3.22 7.30 -13.45
C ARG A 24 2.90 7.82 -12.06
N SER A 25 2.41 6.94 -11.20
CA SER A 25 2.17 7.28 -9.79
C SER A 25 3.49 7.57 -9.07
N LYS A 26 3.45 8.38 -8.02
CA LYS A 26 4.63 8.73 -7.23
C LYS A 26 5.41 7.53 -6.69
N PRO A 27 4.78 6.48 -6.12
CA PRO A 27 5.50 5.30 -5.66
C PRO A 27 6.22 4.56 -6.79
N ALA A 28 5.80 4.74 -8.05
CA ALA A 28 6.41 4.13 -9.22
C ALA A 28 7.60 4.90 -9.80
N VAL A 29 7.95 6.08 -9.25
CA VAL A 29 9.10 6.87 -9.71
C VAL A 29 10.39 6.10 -9.47
N PRO A 30 11.27 5.96 -10.49
CA PRO A 30 12.57 5.30 -10.35
C PRO A 30 13.45 5.99 -9.31
N PHE A 31 14.19 5.19 -8.57
CA PHE A 31 15.13 5.61 -7.56
C PHE A 31 16.35 4.68 -7.54
N GLY A 32 17.55 5.25 -7.57
CA GLY A 32 18.78 4.47 -7.48
C GLY A 32 18.93 3.36 -8.54
N GLY A 33 18.64 3.66 -9.79
CA GLY A 33 18.72 2.71 -10.90
C GLY A 33 17.43 1.91 -11.09
N LYS A 34 17.43 0.62 -10.78
CA LYS A 34 16.29 -0.29 -11.01
C LYS A 34 15.19 -0.25 -9.93
N HIS A 35 15.44 0.39 -8.81
CA HIS A 35 14.47 0.49 -7.73
C HIS A 35 13.45 1.61 -7.97
N ARG A 36 12.33 1.55 -7.25
CA ARG A 36 11.30 2.58 -7.22
C ARG A 36 11.07 3.06 -5.79
N ILE A 37 10.47 4.22 -5.61
CA ILE A 37 10.23 4.79 -4.27
C ILE A 37 9.46 3.82 -3.37
N VAL A 38 8.52 3.05 -3.93
CA VAL A 38 7.73 2.05 -3.18
C VAL A 38 8.59 0.92 -2.61
N ASP A 39 9.74 0.62 -3.21
CA ASP A 39 10.61 -0.48 -2.76
C ASP A 39 11.19 -0.22 -1.36
N ILE A 40 11.33 1.05 -0.98
CA ILE A 40 11.84 1.43 0.36
C ILE A 40 10.90 0.92 1.46
N PRO A 41 9.61 1.32 1.53
CA PRO A 41 8.72 0.83 2.56
C PRO A 41 8.42 -0.67 2.45
N ILE A 42 8.38 -1.25 1.24
CA ILE A 42 8.20 -2.70 1.06
C ILE A 42 9.39 -3.45 1.67
N SER A 43 10.62 -3.06 1.32
CA SER A 43 11.83 -3.69 1.86
C SER A 43 11.91 -3.57 3.38
N ASN A 44 11.53 -2.41 3.94
CA ASN A 44 11.47 -2.22 5.39
C ASN A 44 10.46 -3.19 6.06
N CYS A 45 9.31 -3.42 5.44
CA CYS A 45 8.33 -4.38 5.95
C CYS A 45 8.89 -5.80 5.90
N ILE A 46 9.45 -6.22 4.76
CA ILE A 46 10.02 -7.57 4.58
C ILE A 46 11.17 -7.82 5.55
N ASN A 47 12.10 -6.86 5.69
CA ASN A 47 13.23 -6.96 6.62
C ASN A 47 12.80 -6.99 8.10
N SER A 48 11.62 -6.45 8.40
CA SER A 48 10.99 -6.53 9.72
C SER A 48 10.18 -7.82 9.94
N GLY A 49 10.20 -8.76 8.98
CA GLY A 49 9.45 -10.01 9.04
C GLY A 49 7.97 -9.87 8.64
N PHE A 50 7.52 -8.70 8.19
CA PHE A 50 6.13 -8.45 7.76
C PHE A 50 6.02 -8.69 6.26
N ARG A 51 5.55 -9.88 5.88
CA ARG A 51 5.52 -10.32 4.48
C ARG A 51 4.16 -10.19 3.80
N GLN A 52 3.10 -9.82 4.54
CA GLN A 52 1.78 -9.55 3.99
C GLN A 52 1.61 -8.05 3.81
N ILE A 53 1.62 -7.58 2.56
CA ILE A 53 1.72 -6.16 2.24
C ILE A 53 0.69 -5.80 1.17
N TYR A 54 -0.19 -4.84 1.47
CA TYR A 54 -1.02 -4.16 0.49
C TYR A 54 -0.46 -2.76 0.17
N VAL A 55 -0.49 -2.40 -1.10
CA VAL A 55 -0.14 -1.06 -1.58
C VAL A 55 -1.40 -0.41 -2.15
N LEU A 56 -1.90 0.63 -1.49
CA LEU A 56 -3.08 1.36 -1.94
C LEU A 56 -2.69 2.46 -2.93
N THR A 57 -3.31 2.45 -4.11
CA THR A 57 -3.06 3.43 -5.17
C THR A 57 -4.36 3.97 -5.74
N GLN A 58 -4.32 5.13 -6.39
CA GLN A 58 -5.48 5.66 -7.10
C GLN A 58 -5.17 6.30 -8.46
N PHE A 59 -3.94 6.71 -8.74
CA PHE A 59 -3.57 7.37 -10.00
C PHE A 59 -2.44 6.64 -10.70
N ASN A 60 -2.52 6.54 -12.05
CA ASN A 60 -1.43 6.07 -12.93
C ASN A 60 -0.68 4.84 -12.39
N SER A 61 -1.42 3.82 -11.97
CA SER A 61 -0.87 2.67 -11.23
C SER A 61 -0.31 1.55 -12.12
N ALA A 62 -0.57 1.55 -13.44
CA ALA A 62 -0.17 0.46 -14.33
C ALA A 62 1.33 0.11 -14.26
N SER A 63 2.19 1.13 -14.29
CA SER A 63 3.64 0.96 -14.17
C SER A 63 4.05 0.40 -12.79
N LEU A 64 3.31 0.74 -11.74
CA LEU A 64 3.52 0.22 -10.39
C LEU A 64 3.12 -1.25 -10.28
N HIS A 65 1.95 -1.62 -10.84
CA HIS A 65 1.50 -3.02 -10.91
C HIS A 65 2.55 -3.92 -11.57
N LEU A 66 3.05 -3.49 -12.74
CA LEU A 66 4.05 -4.25 -13.47
C LEU A 66 5.35 -4.41 -12.67
N HIS A 67 5.79 -3.36 -11.99
CA HIS A 67 6.98 -3.42 -11.14
C HIS A 67 6.82 -4.39 -9.98
N ILE A 68 5.74 -4.27 -9.23
CA ILE A 68 5.48 -5.13 -8.05
C ILE A 68 5.34 -6.59 -8.46
N ALA A 69 4.60 -6.89 -9.54
CA ALA A 69 4.42 -8.25 -10.03
C ALA A 69 5.74 -8.92 -10.46
N ARG A 70 6.71 -8.13 -10.92
CA ARG A 70 8.02 -8.64 -11.34
C ARG A 70 9.04 -8.72 -10.21
N ALA A 71 9.04 -7.73 -9.32
CA ALA A 71 10.05 -7.57 -8.29
C ALA A 71 9.79 -8.40 -7.03
N TYR A 72 8.52 -8.63 -6.69
CA TYR A 72 8.13 -9.29 -5.45
C TYR A 72 7.36 -10.57 -5.74
N ARG A 73 8.08 -11.70 -5.69
CA ARG A 73 7.51 -13.04 -5.82
C ARG A 73 7.82 -13.82 -4.55
N PHE A 74 6.76 -14.23 -3.87
CA PHE A 74 6.87 -15.13 -2.73
C PHE A 74 6.58 -16.55 -3.19
N ASP A 75 7.20 -17.52 -2.53
CA ASP A 75 6.91 -18.92 -2.76
C ASP A 75 5.55 -19.30 -2.13
N SER A 76 4.98 -20.39 -2.59
CA SER A 76 3.67 -20.87 -2.13
C SER A 76 3.65 -21.27 -0.64
N PHE A 77 4.81 -21.43 -0.02
CA PHE A 77 4.95 -21.87 1.37
C PHE A 77 5.10 -20.71 2.35
N SER A 78 5.47 -19.51 1.88
CA SER A 78 5.83 -18.39 2.74
C SER A 78 4.62 -17.58 3.25
N ASN A 79 3.41 -17.82 2.75
CA ASN A 79 2.21 -17.01 3.04
C ASN A 79 2.43 -15.48 2.91
N GLY A 80 3.44 -15.08 2.13
CA GLY A 80 3.76 -13.69 1.87
C GLY A 80 3.17 -13.22 0.55
N PHE A 81 2.84 -11.95 0.47
CA PHE A 81 2.41 -11.29 -0.76
C PHE A 81 2.71 -9.80 -0.74
N VAL A 82 2.86 -9.21 -1.91
CA VAL A 82 2.76 -7.77 -2.13
C VAL A 82 1.73 -7.55 -3.22
N GLU A 83 0.59 -7.01 -2.86
CA GLU A 83 -0.53 -6.79 -3.76
C GLU A 83 -0.93 -5.31 -3.80
N ILE A 84 -1.45 -4.88 -4.95
CA ILE A 84 -1.97 -3.52 -5.11
C ILE A 84 -3.49 -3.57 -5.03
N LEU A 85 -4.03 -2.68 -4.19
CA LEU A 85 -5.44 -2.34 -4.19
C LEU A 85 -5.59 -0.93 -4.77
N ALA A 86 -6.18 -0.85 -5.96
CA ALA A 86 -6.51 0.42 -6.60
C ALA A 86 -7.84 0.95 -6.06
N ALA A 87 -8.01 2.27 -6.10
CA ALA A 87 -9.32 2.85 -5.83
C ALA A 87 -10.32 2.38 -6.89
N GLU A 88 -11.37 1.71 -6.46
CA GLU A 88 -12.46 1.27 -7.32
C GLU A 88 -13.58 2.32 -7.33
N GLN A 89 -14.08 2.65 -8.52
CA GLN A 89 -15.30 3.41 -8.68
C GLN A 89 -16.47 2.41 -8.68
N THR A 90 -17.31 2.48 -7.68
CA THR A 90 -18.57 1.73 -7.64
C THR A 90 -19.73 2.65 -8.02
N PHE A 91 -20.86 2.08 -8.44
CA PHE A 91 -22.07 2.85 -8.78
C PHE A 91 -22.59 3.73 -7.62
N GLU A 92 -22.29 3.34 -6.38
CA GLU A 92 -22.71 4.07 -5.18
C GLU A 92 -21.68 5.12 -4.72
N HIS A 93 -20.41 4.97 -5.11
CA HIS A 93 -19.31 5.85 -4.72
C HIS A 93 -18.45 6.18 -5.93
N SER A 94 -18.68 7.33 -6.52
CA SER A 94 -17.91 7.85 -7.68
C SER A 94 -16.57 8.46 -7.29
N GLY A 95 -16.08 8.25 -6.06
CA GLY A 95 -15.03 9.04 -5.47
C GLY A 95 -13.67 8.36 -5.40
N TRP A 96 -12.65 9.13 -5.74
CA TRP A 96 -11.28 8.91 -5.30
C TRP A 96 -11.22 8.88 -3.77
N TYR A 97 -10.14 8.34 -3.20
CA TYR A 97 -9.94 8.44 -1.75
C TYR A 97 -9.85 9.90 -1.33
N GLU A 98 -10.69 10.31 -0.38
CA GLU A 98 -10.70 11.67 0.16
C GLU A 98 -9.50 11.94 1.08
N GLY A 99 -8.86 10.87 1.54
CA GLY A 99 -7.68 10.95 2.40
C GLY A 99 -7.13 9.57 2.73
N THR A 100 -6.09 9.54 3.56
CA THR A 100 -5.43 8.29 3.95
C THR A 100 -6.32 7.36 4.76
N ALA A 101 -7.12 7.92 5.67
CA ALA A 101 -8.08 7.14 6.48
C ALA A 101 -9.21 6.57 5.62
N ASP A 102 -9.71 7.33 4.65
CA ASP A 102 -10.75 6.87 3.72
C ASP A 102 -10.25 5.73 2.85
N ALA A 103 -9.01 5.81 2.36
CA ALA A 103 -8.38 4.73 1.61
C ALA A 103 -8.33 3.42 2.40
N VAL A 104 -7.99 3.48 3.67
CA VAL A 104 -7.97 2.31 4.56
C VAL A 104 -9.39 1.79 4.80
N ARG A 105 -10.34 2.68 5.10
CA ARG A 105 -11.74 2.33 5.38
C ARG A 105 -12.39 1.61 4.20
N LYS A 106 -12.27 2.14 2.99
CA LYS A 106 -12.87 1.55 1.78
C LYS A 106 -12.33 0.16 1.48
N ASN A 107 -11.07 -0.11 1.82
CA ASN A 107 -10.43 -1.41 1.59
C ASN A 107 -10.47 -2.35 2.82
N PHE A 108 -11.14 -1.96 3.89
CA PHE A 108 -11.10 -2.70 5.16
C PHE A 108 -11.65 -4.13 5.04
N THR A 109 -12.60 -4.37 4.16
CA THR A 109 -13.15 -5.70 3.89
C THR A 109 -12.05 -6.64 3.36
N HIS A 110 -11.20 -6.17 2.45
CA HIS A 110 -10.06 -6.95 1.94
C HIS A 110 -9.04 -7.26 3.05
N PHE A 111 -8.84 -6.32 3.98
CA PHE A 111 -7.90 -6.55 5.07
C PHE A 111 -8.40 -7.58 6.08
N LYS A 112 -9.70 -7.59 6.37
CA LYS A 112 -10.33 -8.56 7.27
C LYS A 112 -10.20 -10.00 6.77
N THR A 113 -10.22 -10.23 5.46
CA THR A 113 -10.10 -11.59 4.90
C THR A 113 -8.75 -12.24 5.23
N GLN A 114 -7.72 -11.46 5.52
CA GLN A 114 -6.41 -11.95 5.91
C GLN A 114 -6.32 -12.31 7.40
N ASP A 115 -7.33 -11.98 8.20
CA ASP A 115 -7.39 -12.19 9.65
C ASP A 115 -6.07 -11.81 10.38
N PRO A 116 -5.58 -10.57 10.23
CA PRO A 116 -4.37 -10.15 10.91
C PRO A 116 -4.65 -9.81 12.37
N LYS A 117 -3.66 -10.02 13.23
CA LYS A 117 -3.72 -9.56 14.62
C LYS A 117 -3.48 -8.05 14.73
N TYR A 118 -2.60 -7.51 13.85
CA TYR A 118 -2.25 -6.09 13.83
C TYR A 118 -2.20 -5.56 12.42
N TYR A 119 -2.54 -4.27 12.27
CA TYR A 119 -2.36 -3.51 11.04
C TYR A 119 -1.20 -2.53 11.20
N LYS A 120 -0.25 -2.54 10.26
CA LYS A 120 0.81 -1.54 10.17
C LYS A 120 0.53 -0.65 8.97
N ILE A 121 0.13 0.60 9.23
CA ILE A 121 -0.13 1.58 8.17
C ILE A 121 1.12 2.44 7.98
N SER A 122 1.63 2.49 6.75
CA SER A 122 2.75 3.35 6.37
C SER A 122 2.25 4.42 5.40
N ALA A 123 2.08 5.61 5.92
CA ALA A 123 1.81 6.82 5.15
C ALA A 123 3.11 7.64 4.99
N ARG A 124 3.08 8.60 4.07
CA ARG A 124 4.23 9.43 3.68
C ARG A 124 4.84 10.31 4.80
N LYS A 125 4.14 10.53 5.89
CA LYS A 125 4.63 11.19 7.11
C LYS A 125 4.89 10.11 8.15
N HIS A 126 5.96 10.27 8.91
CA HIS A 126 6.52 9.37 9.92
C HIS A 126 5.56 8.90 11.04
N GLU A 127 4.28 8.88 10.84
CA GLU A 127 3.30 8.45 11.82
C GLU A 127 3.11 6.95 11.74
N ARG A 128 3.67 6.26 12.70
CA ARG A 128 3.44 4.84 12.93
C ARG A 128 2.09 4.71 13.64
N PHE A 129 1.04 4.45 12.91
CA PHE A 129 -0.20 3.99 13.52
C PHE A 129 -0.09 2.49 13.77
N LYS A 130 -0.07 2.10 15.04
CA LYS A 130 -0.35 0.72 15.45
C LYS A 130 -1.86 0.63 15.68
N TRP A 131 -2.49 -0.30 15.04
CA TRP A 131 -3.88 -0.58 15.27
C TRP A 131 -4.04 -1.98 15.85
N ASP A 132 -4.73 -2.08 16.97
CA ASP A 132 -5.18 -3.35 17.55
C ASP A 132 -6.57 -3.67 16.96
N ARG A 133 -6.80 -4.95 16.63
CA ARG A 133 -8.04 -5.42 16.02
C ARG A 133 -9.30 -5.12 16.87
N ASP A 134 -9.13 -5.00 18.17
CA ASP A 134 -10.22 -4.82 19.13
C ASP A 134 -10.49 -3.34 19.48
N GLU A 135 -9.70 -2.40 18.97
CA GLU A 135 -9.94 -0.97 19.17
C GLU A 135 -10.75 -0.38 18.01
N GLN A 136 -11.86 0.25 18.34
CA GLN A 136 -12.70 0.98 17.40
C GLN A 136 -11.98 2.21 16.86
N PHE A 137 -12.28 2.54 15.61
CA PHE A 137 -11.78 3.71 14.90
C PHE A 137 -12.11 4.99 15.65
N TYR A 138 -11.12 5.65 16.23
CA TYR A 138 -11.22 7.07 16.59
C TYR A 138 -10.35 7.87 15.61
N ALA A 139 -11.05 8.69 14.83
CA ALA A 139 -10.43 9.66 13.93
C ALA A 139 -9.86 10.83 14.74
#